data_1bbeef7728e17984fb459cc5a399deff
#
_entry.id   1bbeef7728e17984fb459cc5a399deff
#
_cell.length_a   1.000
_cell.length_b   1.000
_cell.length_c   1.000
_cell.angle_alpha   90.00
_cell.angle_beta   90.00
_cell.angle_gamma   90.00
#
_symmetry.space_group_name_H-M   'P 1'
#
loop_
_entity.id
_entity.type
_entity.pdbx_description
1 polymer ?
#
loop_
_entity_poly.entity_id
_entity_poly.type
_entity_poly.pdbx_seq_one_letter_code
_entity_poly.pdbx_strand_id
1 'polypeptide(L)'
;MTATIRKIEARDEARWRELWDGYTRFYEREPSEPVTRHAWSRIRDEHSPVHAIVAERDGEVIGIANYVIHESTSLLTPVCYLQDLFVDPAVRAGGVGRQLIDWLLDEARRQKWSRVYWTTKENNYRARGLYDSYTPRSEFVQYRIDIR
;
A
#
# COMPACT_ATOMS: atom_id res chain seq x y z
N MET A 1 -9.78 -3.66 -19.26
CA MET A 1 -9.32 -2.26 -19.23
C MET A 1 -8.36 -2.02 -18.09
N THR A 2 -7.35 -1.22 -18.36
CA THR A 2 -6.36 -0.86 -17.33
C THR A 2 -6.90 0.24 -16.43
N ALA A 3 -6.44 0.28 -15.20
CA ALA A 3 -6.74 1.35 -14.28
C ALA A 3 -5.74 2.49 -14.46
N THR A 4 -6.11 3.68 -14.01
CA THR A 4 -5.20 4.81 -13.88
C THR A 4 -4.76 4.88 -12.43
N ILE A 5 -3.46 4.96 -12.21
CA ILE A 5 -2.90 5.09 -10.86
C ILE A 5 -2.58 6.56 -10.61
N ARG A 6 -3.04 7.07 -9.49
CA ARG A 6 -2.82 8.48 -9.12
C ARG A 6 -2.74 8.64 -7.60
N LYS A 7 -2.22 9.78 -7.18
CA LYS A 7 -2.21 10.13 -5.76
C LYS A 7 -3.65 10.32 -5.26
N ILE A 8 -3.88 9.97 -4.01
CA ILE A 8 -5.18 10.10 -3.39
C ILE A 8 -5.58 11.57 -3.25
N GLU A 9 -6.88 11.83 -3.35
CA GLU A 9 -7.44 13.18 -3.21
C GLU A 9 -8.52 13.18 -2.14
N ALA A 10 -8.91 14.38 -1.69
CA ALA A 10 -9.93 14.51 -0.65
C ALA A 10 -11.24 13.80 -1.01
N ARG A 11 -11.63 13.84 -2.28
CA ARG A 11 -12.87 13.21 -2.77
C ARG A 11 -12.86 11.68 -2.67
N ASP A 12 -11.70 11.09 -2.41
CA ASP A 12 -11.56 9.64 -2.36
C ASP A 12 -11.85 9.05 -0.98
N GLU A 13 -12.13 9.88 0.02
CA GLU A 13 -12.22 9.42 1.41
C GLU A 13 -13.20 8.27 1.60
N ALA A 14 -14.44 8.42 1.09
CA ALA A 14 -15.47 7.40 1.31
C ALA A 14 -15.05 6.05 0.74
N ARG A 15 -14.55 6.05 -0.49
CA ARG A 15 -14.16 4.80 -1.14
C ARG A 15 -12.87 4.23 -0.55
N TRP A 16 -11.92 5.09 -0.18
CA TRP A 16 -10.72 4.64 0.53
C TRP A 16 -11.09 3.94 1.83
N ARG A 17 -12.06 4.48 2.58
CA ARG A 17 -12.51 3.85 3.83
C ARG A 17 -13.12 2.47 3.59
N GLU A 18 -13.91 2.33 2.55
CA GLU A 18 -14.51 1.03 2.22
C GLU A 18 -13.43 -0.02 1.92
N LEU A 19 -12.44 0.35 1.10
CA LEU A 19 -11.36 -0.55 0.75
C LEU A 19 -10.44 -0.81 1.94
N TRP A 20 -10.19 0.20 2.76
CA TRP A 20 -9.42 0.07 3.99
C TRP A 20 -10.09 -0.90 4.97
N ASP A 21 -11.41 -0.81 5.13
CA ASP A 21 -12.16 -1.75 5.97
C ASP A 21 -12.08 -3.17 5.40
N GLY A 22 -12.17 -3.31 4.08
CA GLY A 22 -12.02 -4.60 3.42
C GLY A 22 -10.66 -5.22 3.64
N TYR A 23 -9.61 -4.40 3.54
CA TYR A 23 -8.24 -4.82 3.82
C TYR A 23 -8.09 -5.29 5.28
N THR A 24 -8.65 -4.52 6.22
CA THR A 24 -8.58 -4.83 7.64
C THR A 24 -9.25 -6.18 7.93
N ARG A 25 -10.42 -6.41 7.36
CA ARG A 25 -11.14 -7.68 7.53
C ARG A 25 -10.43 -8.85 6.84
N PHE A 26 -9.79 -8.59 5.71
CA PHE A 26 -8.99 -9.62 5.04
C PHE A 26 -7.90 -10.17 5.96
N TYR A 27 -7.33 -9.33 6.82
CA TYR A 27 -6.34 -9.73 7.80
C TYR A 27 -6.97 -10.13 9.14
N GLU A 28 -8.26 -10.46 9.13
CA GLU A 28 -8.99 -10.98 10.30
C GLU A 28 -8.97 -10.01 11.49
N ARG A 29 -9.03 -8.70 11.18
CA ARG A 29 -9.12 -7.65 12.20
C ARG A 29 -10.42 -6.89 12.04
N GLU A 30 -10.91 -6.31 13.14
CA GLU A 30 -12.07 -5.44 13.10
C GLU A 30 -11.65 -4.01 12.79
N PRO A 31 -12.32 -3.32 11.84
CA PRO A 31 -12.02 -1.91 11.60
C PRO A 31 -12.25 -1.07 12.86
N SER A 32 -11.39 -0.11 13.07
CA SER A 32 -11.45 0.82 14.21
C SER A 32 -11.60 2.23 13.68
N GLU A 33 -12.69 2.91 14.01
CA GLU A 33 -12.93 4.28 13.56
C GLU A 33 -11.81 5.24 13.99
N PRO A 34 -11.32 5.20 15.24
CA PRO A 34 -10.19 6.06 15.61
C PRO A 34 -8.93 5.80 14.76
N VAL A 35 -8.62 4.55 14.49
CA VAL A 35 -7.45 4.20 13.66
C VAL A 35 -7.65 4.67 12.23
N THR A 36 -8.82 4.42 11.65
CA THR A 36 -9.15 4.82 10.28
C THR A 36 -9.07 6.34 10.13
N ARG A 37 -9.67 7.08 11.06
CA ARG A 37 -9.65 8.55 11.03
C ARG A 37 -8.23 9.08 11.12
N HIS A 38 -7.43 8.48 12.00
CA HIS A 38 -6.04 8.91 12.18
C HIS A 38 -5.20 8.60 10.94
N ALA A 39 -5.40 7.42 10.34
CA ALA A 39 -4.70 7.07 9.10
C ALA A 39 -5.05 8.05 7.98
N TRP A 40 -6.34 8.34 7.80
CA TRP A 40 -6.78 9.30 6.78
C TRP A 40 -6.19 10.68 7.00
N SER A 41 -6.19 11.17 8.25
CA SER A 41 -5.64 12.49 8.55
C SER A 41 -4.15 12.59 8.22
N ARG A 42 -3.39 11.51 8.46
CA ARG A 42 -1.96 11.49 8.11
C ARG A 42 -1.76 11.45 6.60
N ILE A 43 -2.57 10.68 5.89
CA ILE A 43 -2.50 10.60 4.43
C ILE A 43 -2.76 11.96 3.80
N ARG A 44 -3.66 12.75 4.38
CA ARG A 44 -4.01 14.09 3.88
C ARG A 44 -3.07 15.19 4.36
N ASP A 45 -2.17 14.91 5.28
CA ASP A 45 -1.21 15.87 5.80
C ASP A 45 0.07 15.80 4.96
N GLU A 46 0.36 16.87 4.22
CA GLU A 46 1.54 16.92 3.34
C GLU A 46 2.86 16.81 4.09
N HIS A 47 2.87 17.07 5.40
CA HIS A 47 4.06 16.95 6.23
C HIS A 47 4.24 15.58 6.86
N SER A 48 3.26 14.69 6.68
CA SER A 48 3.33 13.32 7.17
C SER A 48 4.12 12.44 6.23
N PRO A 49 4.85 11.44 6.74
CA PRO A 49 5.51 10.45 5.88
C PRO A 49 4.55 9.40 5.32
N VAL A 50 3.28 9.46 5.70
CA VAL A 50 2.26 8.49 5.27
C VAL A 50 1.56 9.01 4.02
N HIS A 51 1.52 8.16 2.99
CA HIS A 51 0.97 8.52 1.68
C HIS A 51 0.05 7.43 1.17
N ALA A 52 -0.77 7.77 0.19
CA ALA A 52 -1.61 6.79 -0.48
C ALA A 52 -1.75 7.10 -1.96
N ILE A 53 -1.88 6.03 -2.75
CA ILE A 53 -2.25 6.10 -4.16
C ILE A 53 -3.48 5.23 -4.36
N VAL A 54 -4.21 5.52 -5.41
CA VAL A 54 -5.42 4.79 -5.76
C VAL A 54 -5.36 4.33 -7.22
N ALA A 55 -6.04 3.25 -7.50
CA ALA A 55 -6.28 2.78 -8.87
C ALA A 55 -7.72 3.14 -9.23
N GLU A 56 -7.90 3.92 -10.28
CA GLU A 56 -9.21 4.36 -10.72
C GLU A 56 -9.52 3.79 -12.09
N ARG A 57 -10.72 3.25 -12.25
CA ARG A 57 -11.19 2.72 -13.51
C ARG A 57 -12.66 3.09 -13.68
N ASP A 58 -12.98 3.70 -14.82
CA ASP A 58 -14.34 4.16 -15.12
C ASP A 58 -14.93 5.07 -14.03
N GLY A 59 -14.08 5.94 -13.49
CA GLY A 59 -14.50 6.91 -12.47
C GLY A 59 -14.61 6.35 -11.07
N GLU A 60 -14.28 5.07 -10.86
CA GLU A 60 -14.38 4.42 -9.55
C GLU A 60 -13.01 3.97 -9.06
N VAL A 61 -12.73 4.20 -7.79
CA VAL A 61 -11.51 3.69 -7.14
C VAL A 61 -11.72 2.21 -6.84
N ILE A 62 -10.84 1.37 -7.39
CA ILE A 62 -10.93 -0.08 -7.30
C ILE A 62 -9.75 -0.70 -6.55
N GLY A 63 -8.76 0.09 -6.19
CA GLY A 63 -7.61 -0.40 -5.44
C GLY A 63 -6.91 0.73 -4.73
N ILE A 64 -6.23 0.40 -3.65
CA ILE A 64 -5.47 1.36 -2.85
C ILE A 64 -4.11 0.79 -2.47
N ALA A 65 -3.14 1.68 -2.29
CA ALA A 65 -1.87 1.35 -1.67
C ALA A 65 -1.48 2.47 -0.72
N ASN A 66 -1.20 2.10 0.53
CA ASN A 66 -0.70 3.04 1.52
C ASN A 66 0.78 2.76 1.72
N TYR A 67 1.59 3.81 1.74
CA TYR A 67 3.02 3.63 1.93
C TYR A 67 3.60 4.70 2.85
N VAL A 68 4.72 4.35 3.47
CA VAL A 68 5.38 5.21 4.46
C VAL A 68 6.82 5.41 4.03
N ILE A 69 7.27 6.67 4.05
CA ILE A 69 8.65 7.02 3.72
C ILE A 69 9.41 7.18 5.02
N HIS A 70 10.53 6.47 5.16
CA HIS A 70 11.35 6.62 6.35
C HIS A 70 12.84 6.58 6.02
N GLU A 71 13.63 7.12 6.93
CA GLU A 71 15.07 7.12 6.80
C GLU A 71 15.65 5.76 7.18
N SER A 72 16.85 5.51 6.72
CA SER A 72 17.62 4.31 7.08
C SER A 72 19.01 4.73 7.52
N THR A 73 19.50 4.13 8.58
CA THR A 73 20.86 4.42 9.05
C THR A 73 21.94 3.92 8.09
N SER A 74 21.57 3.00 7.19
CA SER A 74 22.53 2.34 6.30
C SER A 74 22.53 2.91 4.88
N LEU A 75 21.62 3.86 4.57
CA LEU A 75 21.44 4.37 3.23
C LEU A 75 21.43 5.89 3.22
N LEU A 76 21.80 6.49 2.10
CA LEU A 76 21.90 7.95 1.97
C LEU A 76 20.55 8.61 1.69
N THR A 77 19.60 7.87 1.17
CA THR A 77 18.27 8.40 0.84
C THR A 77 17.19 7.56 1.50
N PRO A 78 15.98 8.11 1.68
CA PRO A 78 14.90 7.38 2.33
C PRO A 78 14.50 6.11 1.60
N VAL A 79 13.77 5.28 2.31
CA VAL A 79 13.16 4.07 1.76
C VAL A 79 11.64 4.18 1.83
N CYS A 80 10.97 3.46 0.96
CA CYS A 80 9.51 3.40 0.91
C CYS A 80 9.05 2.04 1.42
N TYR A 81 8.23 2.07 2.46
CA TYR A 81 7.57 0.87 2.96
C TYR A 81 6.14 0.84 2.41
N LEU A 82 5.88 -0.08 1.48
CA LEU A 82 4.53 -0.33 0.99
C LEU A 82 3.82 -1.15 2.07
N GLN A 83 3.04 -0.48 2.89
CA GLN A 83 2.44 -1.09 4.07
C GLN A 83 1.17 -1.85 3.75
N ASP A 84 0.30 -1.28 2.92
CA ASP A 84 -1.00 -1.86 2.63
C ASP A 84 -1.25 -1.83 1.12
N LEU A 85 -1.67 -2.96 0.57
CA LEU A 85 -2.03 -3.08 -0.83
C LEU A 85 -3.32 -3.88 -0.92
N PHE A 86 -4.38 -3.28 -1.45
CA PHE A 86 -5.65 -3.96 -1.54
C PHE A 86 -6.40 -3.57 -2.80
N VAL A 87 -6.90 -4.57 -3.50
CA VAL A 87 -7.72 -4.40 -4.69
C VAL A 87 -9.09 -4.98 -4.39
N ASP A 88 -10.14 -4.26 -4.78
CA ASP A 88 -11.52 -4.71 -4.60
C ASP A 88 -11.66 -6.15 -5.11
N PRO A 89 -12.09 -7.08 -4.24
CA PRO A 89 -12.24 -8.49 -4.65
C PRO A 89 -13.15 -8.69 -5.86
N ALA A 90 -14.07 -7.77 -6.12
CA ALA A 90 -14.96 -7.83 -7.28
C ALA A 90 -14.24 -7.56 -8.61
N VAL A 91 -13.00 -7.05 -8.56
CA VAL A 91 -12.24 -6.62 -9.74
C VAL A 91 -11.01 -7.48 -9.94
N ARG A 92 -11.11 -8.76 -9.71
CA ARG A 92 -9.97 -9.67 -9.76
C ARG A 92 -9.43 -9.85 -11.18
N ALA A 93 -8.16 -10.25 -11.27
CA ALA A 93 -7.46 -10.63 -12.50
C ALA A 93 -7.24 -9.48 -13.50
N GLY A 94 -7.35 -8.22 -13.06
CA GLY A 94 -7.09 -7.06 -13.92
C GLY A 94 -5.68 -6.51 -13.86
N GLY A 95 -4.78 -7.12 -13.08
CA GLY A 95 -3.41 -6.63 -12.93
C GLY A 95 -3.30 -5.33 -12.14
N VAL A 96 -4.31 -4.98 -11.36
CA VAL A 96 -4.36 -3.70 -10.64
C VAL A 96 -3.30 -3.64 -9.55
N GLY A 97 -3.08 -4.73 -8.82
CA GLY A 97 -2.01 -4.78 -7.82
C GLY A 97 -0.65 -4.52 -8.42
N ARG A 98 -0.38 -5.13 -9.58
CA ARG A 98 0.85 -4.89 -10.33
C ARG A 98 0.99 -3.44 -10.75
N GLN A 99 -0.08 -2.84 -11.24
CA GLN A 99 -0.06 -1.44 -11.65
C GLN A 99 0.28 -0.50 -10.48
N LEU A 100 -0.28 -0.79 -9.29
CA LEU A 100 0.02 -0.01 -8.09
C LEU A 100 1.50 -0.12 -7.70
N ILE A 101 2.04 -1.33 -7.73
CA ILE A 101 3.46 -1.54 -7.42
C ILE A 101 4.35 -0.87 -8.47
N ASP A 102 4.03 -1.04 -9.74
CA ASP A 102 4.82 -0.43 -10.83
C ASP A 102 4.85 1.09 -10.70
N TRP A 103 3.71 1.71 -10.39
CA TRP A 103 3.67 3.15 -10.16
C TRP A 103 4.61 3.56 -9.02
N LEU A 104 4.58 2.79 -7.95
CA LEU A 104 5.40 3.09 -6.78
C LEU A 104 6.90 2.94 -7.07
N LEU A 105 7.27 1.93 -7.87
CA LEU A 105 8.65 1.76 -8.30
C LEU A 105 9.11 2.92 -9.18
N ASP A 106 8.25 3.41 -10.07
CA ASP A 106 8.56 4.57 -10.89
C ASP A 106 8.71 5.83 -10.04
N GLU A 107 7.84 6.00 -9.05
CA GLU A 107 7.94 7.12 -8.11
C GLU A 107 9.23 7.05 -7.31
N ALA A 108 9.62 5.85 -6.89
CA ALA A 108 10.88 5.64 -6.15
C ALA A 108 12.08 6.10 -6.99
N ARG A 109 12.06 5.83 -8.28
CA ARG A 109 13.13 6.27 -9.18
C ARG A 109 13.14 7.79 -9.32
N ARG A 110 11.97 8.41 -9.47
CA ARG A 110 11.86 9.87 -9.57
C ARG A 110 12.33 10.56 -8.29
N GLN A 111 11.95 10.04 -7.13
CA GLN A 111 12.29 10.62 -5.84
C GLN A 111 13.67 10.20 -5.35
N LYS A 112 14.32 9.28 -6.05
CA LYS A 112 15.62 8.72 -5.67
C LYS A 112 15.60 8.04 -4.31
N TRP A 113 14.52 7.35 -3.99
CA TRP A 113 14.47 6.49 -2.82
C TRP A 113 15.38 5.28 -3.04
N SER A 114 15.99 4.81 -1.97
CA SER A 114 16.95 3.71 -2.04
C SER A 114 16.32 2.34 -2.14
N ARG A 115 15.06 2.20 -1.73
CA ARG A 115 14.43 0.89 -1.63
C ARG A 115 12.91 1.05 -1.58
N VAL A 116 12.21 0.08 -2.17
CA VAL A 116 10.79 -0.16 -1.91
C VAL A 116 10.70 -1.57 -1.35
N TYR A 117 10.05 -1.74 -0.24
CA TYR A 117 9.91 -3.07 0.37
C TYR A 117 8.52 -3.24 0.99
N TRP A 118 8.13 -4.49 1.17
CA TRP A 118 6.84 -4.82 1.77
C TRP A 118 6.91 -6.18 2.42
N THR A 119 5.90 -6.47 3.25
CA THR A 119 5.75 -7.76 3.90
C THR A 119 4.38 -8.33 3.58
N THR A 120 4.25 -9.65 3.68
CA THR A 120 2.98 -10.34 3.54
C THR A 120 3.01 -11.57 4.42
N LYS A 121 1.83 -12.13 4.72
CA LYS A 121 1.78 -13.39 5.46
C LYS A 121 2.42 -14.49 4.63
N GLU A 122 3.17 -15.37 5.30
CA GLU A 122 3.86 -16.47 4.63
C GLU A 122 2.91 -17.35 3.81
N ASN A 123 1.68 -17.54 4.29
CA ASN A 123 0.68 -18.37 3.63
C ASN A 123 -0.21 -17.60 2.64
N ASN A 124 0.08 -16.35 2.35
CA ASN A 124 -0.65 -15.58 1.36
C ASN A 124 -0.10 -15.89 -0.04
N TYR A 125 -0.33 -17.11 -0.49
CA TYR A 125 0.28 -17.62 -1.72
C TYR A 125 -0.12 -16.85 -2.96
N ARG A 126 -1.35 -16.35 -3.02
CA ARG A 126 -1.83 -15.59 -4.16
C ARG A 126 -1.04 -14.28 -4.33
N ALA A 127 -0.91 -13.52 -3.25
CA ALA A 127 -0.14 -12.27 -3.29
C ALA A 127 1.33 -12.56 -3.55
N ARG A 128 1.86 -13.63 -2.96
CA ARG A 128 3.26 -14.00 -3.15
C ARG A 128 3.58 -14.35 -4.60
N GLY A 129 2.62 -14.91 -5.33
CA GLY A 129 2.80 -15.14 -6.76
C GLY A 129 3.12 -13.87 -7.52
N LEU A 130 2.43 -12.78 -7.20
CA LEU A 130 2.73 -11.46 -7.76
C LEU A 130 4.10 -10.96 -7.28
N TYR A 131 4.35 -11.04 -5.99
CA TYR A 131 5.59 -10.49 -5.40
C TYR A 131 6.83 -11.23 -5.90
N ASP A 132 6.76 -12.55 -6.01
CA ASP A 132 7.87 -13.37 -6.51
C ASP A 132 8.22 -13.01 -7.96
N SER A 133 7.28 -12.46 -8.72
CA SER A 133 7.56 -12.02 -10.09
C SER A 133 8.42 -10.75 -10.14
N TYR A 134 8.53 -10.02 -9.02
CA TYR A 134 9.36 -8.82 -8.93
C TYR A 134 10.74 -9.11 -8.36
N THR A 135 10.80 -9.94 -7.32
CA THR A 135 12.04 -10.12 -6.55
C THR A 135 11.92 -11.35 -5.67
N PRO A 136 13.04 -12.02 -5.37
CA PRO A 136 13.03 -13.03 -4.31
C PRO A 136 12.70 -12.37 -2.97
N ARG A 137 12.13 -13.14 -2.06
CA ARG A 137 11.96 -12.64 -0.69
C ARG A 137 13.32 -12.43 -0.05
N SER A 138 13.40 -11.44 0.86
CA SER A 138 14.65 -11.17 1.56
C SER A 138 14.97 -12.31 2.53
N GLU A 139 16.21 -12.36 2.97
CA GLU A 139 16.66 -13.32 3.97
C GLU A 139 16.25 -12.94 5.39
N PHE A 140 15.73 -11.73 5.59
CA PHE A 140 15.37 -11.22 6.91
C PHE A 140 13.99 -11.71 7.34
N VAL A 141 13.86 -12.05 8.62
CA VAL A 141 12.56 -12.35 9.23
C VAL A 141 12.25 -11.25 10.23
N GLN A 142 10.95 -11.01 10.44
CA GLN A 142 10.50 -9.95 11.33
C GLN A 142 10.20 -10.51 12.71
N TYR A 143 10.68 -9.80 13.74
CA TYR A 143 10.28 -10.02 15.12
C TYR A 143 9.40 -8.85 15.54
N ARG A 144 8.29 -9.14 16.22
CA ARG A 144 7.32 -8.10 16.58
C ARG A 144 6.83 -8.32 18.01
N ILE A 145 6.84 -7.23 18.78
CA ILE A 145 6.26 -7.20 20.12
C ILE A 145 5.29 -6.02 20.15
N ASP A 146 4.02 -6.31 20.29
CA ASP A 146 3.01 -5.24 20.40
C ASP A 146 3.06 -4.66 21.81
N ILE A 147 3.09 -3.34 21.89
CA ILE A 147 3.19 -2.63 23.18
C ILE A 147 1.78 -2.24 23.60
N ARG A 148 1.44 -2.60 24.84
CA ARG A 148 0.12 -2.33 25.42
C ARG A 148 0.18 -1.17 26.41
#